data_0b5fea9f88151301c1d7dc81e671ac58
#
_entry.id   0b5fea9f88151301c1d7dc81e671ac58
#
_cell.length_a   1.000
_cell.length_b   1.000
_cell.length_c   1.000
_cell.angle_alpha   90.00
_cell.angle_beta   90.00
_cell.angle_gamma   90.00
#
_symmetry.space_group_name_H-M   'P 1'
#
loop_
_entity.id
_entity.type
_entity.pdbx_description
1 polymer ?
#
loop_
_entity_poly.entity_id
_entity_poly.type
_entity_poly.pdbx_seq_one_letter_code
_entity_poly.pdbx_strand_id
1 'polypeptide(L)'
;MESLMIYMRREKTVYKPIFKKDDSPTDEKKSNRKITASILDLIDIRNYNQKYNCFQRKDGSYIDFFKIKTRDRGNTAENEIQYDILRLLRLLQTYEGCLKIESLNFPTNTTMQQEYYKKKIGQCKNISQKKWLLIAQKELEWVDQNTTKREYYLVYYAKTLDKQVTLNQQIINKLRLGQYGMLEELSQEKKEDIYFKLFNPSSIIRNATYEK
;
A
#
# COMPACT_ATOMS: atom_id res chain seq x y z
N MET A 1 -57.88 -1.54 -13.93
CA MET A 1 -56.45 -1.54 -14.29
C MET A 1 -55.71 -1.99 -13.05
N GLU A 2 -55.53 -3.29 -12.90
CA GLU A 2 -54.85 -3.92 -11.76
C GLU A 2 -53.37 -4.01 -12.06
N SER A 3 -52.60 -3.45 -11.15
CA SER A 3 -51.15 -3.42 -11.23
C SER A 3 -50.60 -4.68 -10.55
N LEU A 4 -50.04 -5.60 -11.34
CA LEU A 4 -49.42 -6.82 -10.87
C LEU A 4 -48.10 -6.46 -10.13
N MET A 5 -48.10 -6.61 -8.81
CA MET A 5 -46.86 -6.68 -8.02
C MET A 5 -46.26 -8.07 -8.12
N ILE A 6 -45.18 -8.20 -8.84
CA ILE A 6 -44.36 -9.44 -8.85
C ILE A 6 -43.46 -9.43 -7.61
N TYR A 7 -43.81 -10.23 -6.61
CA TYR A 7 -43.01 -10.52 -5.43
C TYR A 7 -41.93 -11.56 -5.85
N MET A 8 -40.71 -11.12 -6.07
CA MET A 8 -39.57 -12.07 -6.21
C MET A 8 -39.18 -12.60 -4.81
N ARG A 9 -39.62 -13.78 -4.52
CA ARG A 9 -39.17 -14.61 -3.39
C ARG A 9 -37.72 -15.03 -3.66
N ARG A 10 -36.76 -14.43 -2.94
CA ARG A 10 -35.38 -14.94 -2.90
C ARG A 10 -35.38 -16.24 -2.11
N GLU A 11 -35.22 -17.35 -2.78
CA GLU A 11 -34.91 -18.62 -2.16
C GLU A 11 -33.52 -18.55 -1.52
N LYS A 12 -33.47 -18.76 -0.19
CA LYS A 12 -32.23 -18.93 0.54
C LYS A 12 -31.67 -20.30 0.19
N THR A 13 -30.68 -20.34 -0.67
CA THR A 13 -29.87 -21.53 -0.91
C THR A 13 -29.08 -21.83 0.38
N VAL A 14 -29.55 -22.82 1.13
CA VAL A 14 -28.83 -23.35 2.27
C VAL A 14 -27.68 -24.20 1.74
N TYR A 15 -26.47 -23.68 1.82
CA TYR A 15 -25.26 -24.44 1.53
C TYR A 15 -25.12 -25.57 2.54
N LYS A 16 -25.36 -26.82 2.13
CA LYS A 16 -24.99 -27.99 2.92
C LYS A 16 -23.49 -28.23 2.76
N PRO A 17 -22.72 -28.36 3.85
CA PRO A 17 -21.31 -28.68 3.73
C PRO A 17 -21.13 -30.07 3.14
N ILE A 18 -20.27 -30.17 2.13
CA ILE A 18 -19.97 -31.40 1.36
C ILE A 18 -19.14 -32.40 2.20
N PHE A 19 -18.65 -32.00 3.37
CA PHE A 19 -17.88 -32.89 4.23
C PHE A 19 -18.82 -33.70 5.12
N LYS A 20 -18.97 -34.98 4.80
CA LYS A 20 -19.51 -36.00 5.73
C LYS A 20 -18.50 -36.11 6.87
N LYS A 21 -18.94 -35.88 8.13
CA LYS A 21 -18.20 -36.32 9.29
C LYS A 21 -18.19 -37.85 9.27
N ASP A 22 -17.03 -38.44 9.05
CA ASP A 22 -16.81 -39.84 9.35
C ASP A 22 -16.66 -39.94 10.86
N ASP A 23 -17.72 -40.46 11.52
CA ASP A 23 -17.72 -40.79 12.95
C ASP A 23 -16.96 -42.14 13.14
N SER A 24 -15.65 -42.12 12.92
CA SER A 24 -14.76 -43.14 13.44
C SER A 24 -14.02 -42.59 14.65
N PRO A 25 -13.98 -43.34 15.79
CA PRO A 25 -13.19 -42.91 16.95
C PRO A 25 -11.71 -43.14 16.61
N THR A 26 -11.09 -42.14 16.04
CA THR A 26 -9.63 -42.10 15.90
C THR A 26 -9.08 -41.52 17.19
N ASP A 27 -8.32 -42.34 17.91
CA ASP A 27 -7.44 -41.94 18.99
C ASP A 27 -6.66 -40.67 18.58
N GLU A 28 -7.12 -39.51 19.07
CA GLU A 28 -6.39 -38.27 19.02
C GLU A 28 -5.12 -38.40 19.86
N LYS A 29 -4.09 -39.01 19.33
CA LYS A 29 -2.73 -38.70 19.72
C LYS A 29 -2.54 -37.22 19.44
N LYS A 30 -2.78 -36.38 20.46
CA LYS A 30 -2.38 -34.97 20.46
C LYS A 30 -0.88 -34.93 20.20
N SER A 31 -0.51 -34.86 18.95
CA SER A 31 0.83 -34.51 18.51
C SER A 31 1.07 -33.10 19.04
N ASN A 32 1.75 -33.00 20.19
CA ASN A 32 2.32 -31.77 20.67
C ASN A 32 3.43 -31.36 19.67
N ARG A 33 2.99 -30.87 18.49
CA ARG A 33 3.89 -30.16 17.58
C ARG A 33 4.31 -28.91 18.36
N LYS A 34 5.49 -28.94 18.96
CA LYS A 34 6.15 -27.73 19.45
C LYS A 34 6.18 -26.77 18.27
N ILE A 35 5.45 -25.68 18.38
CA ILE A 35 5.56 -24.55 17.45
C ILE A 35 6.97 -24.00 17.72
N THR A 36 7.93 -24.44 16.92
CA THR A 36 9.34 -24.07 17.07
C THR A 36 9.69 -22.76 16.38
N ALA A 37 8.78 -22.24 15.53
CA ALA A 37 8.97 -20.98 14.83
C ALA A 37 8.04 -19.91 15.40
N SER A 38 8.61 -18.80 15.83
CA SER A 38 7.87 -17.60 16.20
C SER A 38 7.49 -16.79 14.94
N ILE A 39 6.40 -16.02 14.99
CA ILE A 39 6.09 -15.01 13.97
C ILE A 39 7.28 -14.07 13.74
N LEU A 40 8.07 -13.80 14.77
CA LEU A 40 9.28 -12.98 14.68
C LEU A 40 10.38 -13.63 13.80
N ASP A 41 10.36 -14.94 13.63
CA ASP A 41 11.30 -15.63 12.74
C ASP A 41 10.95 -15.44 11.26
N LEU A 42 9.68 -15.18 10.97
CA LEU A 42 9.22 -14.86 9.62
C LEU A 42 9.58 -13.42 9.21
N ILE A 43 9.74 -12.52 10.18
CA ILE A 43 10.17 -11.15 9.92
C ILE A 43 11.69 -11.16 9.70
N ASP A 44 12.07 -10.87 8.47
CA ASP A 44 13.42 -11.00 7.96
C ASP A 44 14.32 -9.77 8.24
N ILE A 45 13.77 -8.71 8.84
CA ILE A 45 14.52 -7.49 9.21
C ILE A 45 15.26 -7.68 10.52
N ARG A 46 16.52 -7.21 10.52
CA ARG A 46 17.38 -7.11 11.70
C ARG A 46 17.36 -5.70 12.28
N ASN A 47 17.65 -4.69 11.46
CA ASN A 47 17.70 -3.29 11.85
C ASN A 47 17.46 -2.35 10.65
N TYR A 48 17.28 -1.06 10.97
CA TYR A 48 17.17 0.02 9.98
C TYR A 48 18.45 0.87 10.01
N ASN A 49 19.03 1.11 8.85
CA ASN A 49 20.21 1.95 8.70
C ASN A 49 19.78 3.37 8.33
N GLN A 50 19.79 4.27 9.31
CA GLN A 50 19.36 5.66 9.13
C GLN A 50 20.23 6.43 8.11
N LYS A 51 21.54 6.16 8.04
CA LYS A 51 22.45 6.86 7.13
C LYS A 51 22.13 6.60 5.66
N TYR A 52 21.72 5.39 5.34
CA TYR A 52 21.44 4.95 3.96
C TYR A 52 19.96 4.71 3.70
N ASN A 53 19.10 5.01 4.67
CA ASN A 53 17.63 4.92 4.59
C ASN A 53 17.16 3.54 4.09
N CYS A 54 17.77 2.44 4.55
CA CYS A 54 17.47 1.08 4.12
C CYS A 54 17.39 0.09 5.28
N PHE A 55 16.73 -1.05 5.09
CA PHE A 55 16.67 -2.13 6.07
C PHE A 55 17.79 -3.13 5.83
N GLN A 56 18.38 -3.60 6.93
CA GLN A 56 19.26 -4.75 6.95
C GLN A 56 18.46 -5.99 7.34
N ARG A 57 18.61 -7.06 6.55
CA ARG A 57 17.96 -8.35 6.79
C ARG A 57 18.80 -9.22 7.74
N LYS A 58 18.20 -10.29 8.28
CA LYS A 58 18.86 -11.24 9.18
C LYS A 58 20.01 -11.98 8.51
N ASP A 59 19.93 -12.20 7.20
CA ASP A 59 20.99 -12.81 6.38
C ASP A 59 22.16 -11.87 6.05
N GLY A 60 22.12 -10.62 6.55
CA GLY A 60 23.13 -9.59 6.31
C GLY A 60 22.92 -8.79 5.01
N SER A 61 21.96 -9.17 4.16
CA SER A 61 21.62 -8.42 2.96
C SER A 61 20.81 -7.16 3.28
N TYR A 62 20.62 -6.31 2.29
CA TYR A 62 19.89 -5.04 2.41
C TYR A 62 18.69 -5.04 1.48
N ILE A 63 17.60 -4.39 1.92
CA ILE A 63 16.39 -4.15 1.13
C ILE A 63 15.99 -2.69 1.26
N ASP A 64 15.54 -2.10 0.16
CA ASP A 64 15.04 -0.73 0.16
C ASP A 64 13.90 -0.54 -0.85
N PHE A 65 13.16 0.57 -0.68
CA PHE A 65 11.93 0.86 -1.40
C PHE A 65 11.94 2.28 -1.94
N PHE A 66 11.46 2.43 -3.17
CA PHE A 66 11.03 3.71 -3.75
C PHE A 66 9.56 3.64 -4.11
N LYS A 67 8.83 4.72 -3.91
CA LYS A 67 7.48 4.82 -4.44
C LYS A 67 7.53 5.22 -5.91
N ILE A 68 6.79 4.48 -6.74
CA ILE A 68 6.63 4.80 -8.16
C ILE A 68 5.47 5.80 -8.29
N LYS A 69 5.72 6.93 -8.93
CA LYS A 69 4.67 7.89 -9.25
C LYS A 69 3.75 7.32 -10.31
N THR A 70 2.47 7.29 -10.00
CA THR A 70 1.43 6.99 -10.99
C THR A 70 1.03 8.28 -11.70
N ARG A 71 0.97 8.23 -13.04
CA ARG A 71 0.46 9.32 -13.87
C ARG A 71 -0.92 8.98 -14.39
N ASP A 72 -1.76 9.99 -14.50
CA ASP A 72 -3.04 9.85 -15.18
C ASP A 72 -2.82 9.87 -16.69
N ARG A 73 -3.11 8.74 -17.34
CA ARG A 73 -2.93 8.56 -18.77
C ARG A 73 -3.74 9.57 -19.59
N GLY A 74 -4.91 9.99 -19.10
CA GLY A 74 -5.77 10.94 -19.80
C GLY A 74 -5.26 12.38 -19.78
N ASN A 75 -4.49 12.75 -18.74
CA ASN A 75 -4.01 14.11 -18.52
C ASN A 75 -2.49 14.28 -18.73
N THR A 76 -1.79 13.21 -19.09
CA THR A 76 -0.34 13.25 -19.33
C THR A 76 -0.05 13.26 -20.83
N ALA A 77 0.85 14.12 -21.26
CA ALA A 77 1.26 14.18 -22.66
C ALA A 77 1.94 12.86 -23.07
N GLU A 78 1.67 12.40 -24.29
CA GLU A 78 2.14 11.10 -24.79
C GLU A 78 3.68 10.99 -24.81
N ASN A 79 4.38 12.06 -25.14
CA ASN A 79 5.84 12.12 -25.07
C ASN A 79 6.38 11.94 -23.64
N GLU A 80 5.70 12.42 -22.60
CA GLU A 80 6.12 12.16 -21.21
C GLU A 80 5.97 10.69 -20.86
N ILE A 81 4.88 10.05 -21.29
CA ILE A 81 4.66 8.61 -21.10
C ILE A 81 5.77 7.82 -21.81
N GLN A 82 6.11 8.18 -23.06
CA GLN A 82 7.19 7.55 -23.81
C GLN A 82 8.54 7.71 -23.11
N TYR A 83 8.85 8.89 -22.57
CA TYR A 83 10.07 9.11 -21.78
C TYR A 83 10.15 8.24 -20.55
N ASP A 84 9.05 8.07 -19.82
CA ASP A 84 9.00 7.23 -18.62
C ASP A 84 9.19 5.75 -19.00
N ILE A 85 8.58 5.28 -20.08
CA ILE A 85 8.78 3.93 -20.60
C ILE A 85 10.25 3.70 -20.98
N LEU A 86 10.88 4.64 -21.69
CA LEU A 86 12.28 4.54 -22.08
C LEU A 86 13.24 4.56 -20.87
N ARG A 87 12.93 5.33 -19.82
CA ARG A 87 13.70 5.34 -18.58
C ARG A 87 13.63 3.97 -17.87
N LEU A 88 12.43 3.41 -17.77
CA LEU A 88 12.23 2.09 -17.18
C LEU A 88 12.95 1.01 -18.00
N LEU A 89 12.83 1.04 -19.32
CA LEU A 89 13.53 0.12 -20.21
C LEU A 89 15.05 0.19 -20.02
N ARG A 90 15.64 1.38 -19.98
CA ARG A 90 17.06 1.58 -19.73
C ARG A 90 17.50 1.09 -18.35
N LEU A 91 16.65 1.23 -17.33
CA LEU A 91 16.93 0.64 -16.02
C LEU A 91 16.98 -0.88 -16.15
N LEU A 92 15.93 -1.50 -16.69
CA LEU A 92 15.83 -2.96 -16.78
C LEU A 92 16.94 -3.60 -17.61
N GLN A 93 17.42 -2.90 -18.67
CA GLN A 93 18.54 -3.37 -19.51
C GLN A 93 19.90 -3.34 -18.80
N THR A 94 20.08 -2.44 -17.82
CA THR A 94 21.39 -2.19 -17.21
C THR A 94 21.45 -2.61 -15.73
N TYR A 95 20.33 -3.04 -15.16
CA TYR A 95 20.25 -3.39 -13.76
C TYR A 95 20.59 -4.86 -13.53
N GLU A 96 21.66 -5.12 -12.81
CA GLU A 96 22.18 -6.47 -12.56
C GLU A 96 21.66 -7.11 -11.25
N GLY A 97 20.85 -6.39 -10.47
CA GLY A 97 20.35 -6.84 -9.18
C GLY A 97 18.94 -7.46 -9.24
N CYS A 98 18.47 -7.93 -8.09
CA CYS A 98 17.06 -8.30 -7.94
C CYS A 98 16.20 -7.05 -7.78
N LEU A 99 15.22 -6.91 -8.65
CA LEU A 99 14.25 -5.83 -8.66
C LEU A 99 12.84 -6.41 -8.64
N LYS A 100 11.96 -5.83 -7.84
CA LYS A 100 10.55 -6.23 -7.76
C LYS A 100 9.66 -4.99 -7.76
N ILE A 101 8.52 -5.07 -8.42
CA ILE A 101 7.47 -4.05 -8.33
C ILE A 101 6.34 -4.62 -7.49
N GLU A 102 6.03 -3.96 -6.39
CA GLU A 102 4.94 -4.30 -5.49
C GLU A 102 3.79 -3.33 -5.62
N SER A 103 2.58 -3.86 -5.57
CA SER A 103 1.34 -3.09 -5.58
C SER A 103 0.60 -3.31 -4.28
N LEU A 104 0.47 -2.26 -3.47
CA LEU A 104 -0.14 -2.31 -2.15
C LEU A 104 -1.26 -1.29 -2.02
N ASN A 105 -2.30 -1.63 -1.25
CA ASN A 105 -3.39 -0.73 -0.95
C ASN A 105 -3.14 -0.06 0.40
N PHE A 106 -3.06 1.27 0.39
CA PHE A 106 -2.96 2.10 1.59
C PHE A 106 -4.22 2.94 1.78
N PRO A 107 -4.57 3.32 3.01
CA PRO A 107 -5.68 4.23 3.25
C PRO A 107 -5.46 5.55 2.51
N THR A 108 -6.55 6.12 2.03
CA THR A 108 -6.52 7.43 1.38
C THR A 108 -6.35 8.49 2.46
N ASN A 109 -5.38 9.38 2.31
CA ASN A 109 -5.17 10.49 3.24
C ASN A 109 -5.82 11.76 2.68
N THR A 110 -6.83 12.26 3.36
CA THR A 110 -7.56 13.48 2.99
C THR A 110 -7.35 14.64 3.98
N THR A 111 -6.39 14.52 4.90
CA THR A 111 -6.15 15.49 5.99
C THR A 111 -6.00 16.93 5.47
N MET A 112 -5.17 17.14 4.45
CA MET A 112 -4.95 18.48 3.87
C MET A 112 -6.23 19.09 3.30
N GLN A 113 -7.06 18.26 2.66
CA GLN A 113 -8.35 18.71 2.10
C GLN A 113 -9.34 19.02 3.22
N GLN A 114 -9.41 18.17 4.24
CA GLN A 114 -10.26 18.42 5.41
C GLN A 114 -9.88 19.72 6.13
N GLU A 115 -8.60 20.00 6.32
CA GLU A 115 -8.11 21.26 6.89
C GLU A 115 -8.49 22.48 6.05
N TYR A 116 -8.37 22.35 4.72
CA TYR A 116 -8.81 23.39 3.81
C TYR A 116 -10.31 23.71 3.98
N TYR A 117 -11.15 22.66 4.02
CA TYR A 117 -12.59 22.86 4.22
C TYR A 117 -12.90 23.42 5.60
N LYS A 118 -12.22 22.98 6.67
CA LYS A 118 -12.37 23.55 8.02
C LYS A 118 -12.11 25.06 8.03
N LYS A 119 -11.02 25.51 7.38
CA LYS A 119 -10.72 26.95 7.23
C LYS A 119 -11.81 27.69 6.47
N LYS A 120 -12.28 27.12 5.36
CA LYS A 120 -13.36 27.73 4.54
C LYS A 120 -14.67 27.86 5.30
N ILE A 121 -15.06 26.85 6.07
CA ILE A 121 -16.26 26.83 6.91
C ILE A 121 -16.18 27.95 7.96
N GLY A 122 -15.02 28.15 8.59
CA GLY A 122 -14.81 29.21 9.58
C GLY A 122 -14.91 30.62 9.00
N GLN A 123 -14.55 30.80 7.72
CA GLN A 123 -14.61 32.10 7.02
C GLN A 123 -15.94 32.38 6.34
N CYS A 124 -16.80 31.36 6.17
CA CYS A 124 -18.02 31.47 5.40
C CYS A 124 -19.14 32.16 6.18
N LYS A 125 -19.64 33.29 5.65
CA LYS A 125 -20.78 34.05 6.22
C LYS A 125 -22.12 33.56 5.68
N ASN A 126 -22.16 32.92 4.51
CA ASN A 126 -23.40 32.47 3.86
C ASN A 126 -23.79 31.09 4.39
N ILE A 127 -25.01 31.01 4.97
CA ILE A 127 -25.56 29.78 5.58
C ILE A 127 -25.67 28.64 4.58
N SER A 128 -26.19 28.92 3.37
CA SER A 128 -26.37 27.92 2.33
C SER A 128 -25.02 27.36 1.85
N GLN A 129 -24.03 28.21 1.63
CA GLN A 129 -22.68 27.80 1.26
C GLN A 129 -22.00 27.00 2.38
N LYS A 130 -22.17 27.41 3.63
CA LYS A 130 -21.64 26.69 4.80
C LYS A 130 -22.18 25.27 4.89
N LYS A 131 -23.48 25.07 4.58
CA LYS A 131 -24.11 23.74 4.54
C LYS A 131 -23.40 22.81 3.54
N TRP A 132 -23.13 23.29 2.34
CA TRP A 132 -22.43 22.51 1.31
C TRP A 132 -20.99 22.19 1.70
N LEU A 133 -20.25 23.12 2.30
CA LEU A 133 -18.90 22.89 2.79
C LEU A 133 -18.85 21.82 3.90
N LEU A 134 -19.85 21.80 4.80
CA LEU A 134 -19.98 20.76 5.83
C LEU A 134 -20.27 19.38 5.24
N ILE A 135 -21.11 19.31 4.19
CA ILE A 135 -21.36 18.04 3.49
C ILE A 135 -20.06 17.53 2.85
N ALA A 136 -19.35 18.39 2.11
CA ALA A 136 -18.09 18.03 1.47
C ALA A 136 -17.02 17.58 2.49
N GLN A 137 -16.95 18.22 3.67
CA GLN A 137 -16.06 17.78 4.73
C GLN A 137 -16.40 16.36 5.23
N LYS A 138 -17.68 16.07 5.47
CA LYS A 138 -18.14 14.74 5.90
C LYS A 138 -17.85 13.67 4.84
N GLU A 139 -18.00 13.98 3.57
CA GLU A 139 -17.64 13.09 2.47
C GLU A 139 -16.13 12.76 2.48
N LEU A 140 -15.27 13.74 2.71
CA LEU A 140 -13.83 13.53 2.83
C LEU A 140 -13.47 12.69 4.06
N GLU A 141 -14.11 12.90 5.19
CA GLU A 141 -13.94 12.07 6.39
C GLU A 141 -14.34 10.61 6.11
N TRP A 142 -15.45 10.41 5.38
CA TRP A 142 -15.88 9.07 4.98
C TRP A 142 -14.88 8.41 4.03
N VAL A 143 -14.36 9.14 3.03
CA VAL A 143 -13.33 8.67 2.10
C VAL A 143 -12.06 8.24 2.84
N ASP A 144 -11.61 9.04 3.80
CA ASP A 144 -10.42 8.74 4.61
C ASP A 144 -10.56 7.43 5.41
N GLN A 145 -11.76 7.16 5.91
CA GLN A 145 -12.03 5.97 6.73
C GLN A 145 -12.34 4.70 5.92
N ASN A 146 -12.94 4.85 4.73
CA ASN A 146 -13.55 3.73 4.00
C ASN A 146 -12.88 3.43 2.66
N THR A 147 -11.95 4.26 2.18
CA THR A 147 -11.33 4.04 0.89
C THR A 147 -9.83 3.77 0.98
N THR A 148 -9.34 3.00 0.03
CA THR A 148 -7.91 2.73 -0.10
C THR A 148 -7.43 3.13 -1.49
N LYS A 149 -6.21 3.64 -1.55
CA LYS A 149 -5.51 3.98 -2.79
C LYS A 149 -4.44 2.92 -3.06
N ARG A 150 -4.39 2.45 -4.30
CA ARG A 150 -3.32 1.57 -4.74
C ARG A 150 -2.05 2.37 -5.00
N GLU A 151 -0.97 1.96 -4.36
CA GLU A 151 0.35 2.54 -4.52
C GLU A 151 1.32 1.48 -5.06
N TYR A 152 2.30 1.92 -5.85
CA TYR A 152 3.28 1.03 -6.47
C TYR A 152 4.65 1.34 -5.92
N TYR A 153 5.41 0.30 -5.58
CA TYR A 153 6.72 0.41 -4.97
C TYR A 153 7.75 -0.39 -5.77
N LEU A 154 8.87 0.23 -6.01
CA LEU A 154 10.05 -0.42 -6.55
C LEU A 154 10.86 -0.94 -5.37
N VAL A 155 11.03 -2.25 -5.28
CA VAL A 155 11.78 -2.93 -4.22
C VAL A 155 13.06 -3.49 -4.83
N TYR A 156 14.19 -3.26 -4.19
CA TYR A 156 15.46 -3.79 -4.63
C TYR A 156 16.28 -4.34 -3.47
N TYR A 157 17.17 -5.27 -3.80
CA TYR A 157 17.94 -6.05 -2.84
C TYR A 157 19.44 -5.93 -3.16
N ALA A 158 20.25 -5.87 -2.11
CA ALA A 158 21.71 -5.84 -2.22
C ALA A 158 22.34 -6.78 -1.19
N LYS A 159 23.40 -7.49 -1.59
CA LYS A 159 24.13 -8.39 -0.68
C LYS A 159 25.02 -7.64 0.32
N THR A 160 25.54 -6.49 -0.06
CA THR A 160 26.45 -5.67 0.76
C THR A 160 25.98 -4.22 0.76
N LEU A 161 26.43 -3.45 1.75
CA LEU A 161 26.08 -2.04 1.87
C LEU A 161 26.61 -1.21 0.69
N ASP A 162 27.83 -1.47 0.24
CA ASP A 162 28.42 -0.74 -0.90
C ASP A 162 27.62 -1.00 -2.19
N LYS A 163 27.17 -2.25 -2.38
CA LYS A 163 26.32 -2.61 -3.51
C LYS A 163 24.96 -1.95 -3.40
N GLN A 164 24.41 -1.82 -2.18
CA GLN A 164 23.14 -1.12 -1.94
C GLN A 164 23.24 0.36 -2.36
N VAL A 165 24.30 1.06 -1.94
CA VAL A 165 24.54 2.46 -2.31
C VAL A 165 24.69 2.60 -3.83
N THR A 166 25.46 1.72 -4.47
CA THR A 166 25.66 1.73 -5.92
C THR A 166 24.34 1.52 -6.67
N LEU A 167 23.54 0.51 -6.28
CA LEU A 167 22.24 0.22 -6.90
C LEU A 167 21.24 1.34 -6.68
N ASN A 168 21.23 1.94 -5.49
CA ASN A 168 20.40 3.11 -5.18
C ASN A 168 20.70 4.26 -6.15
N GLN A 169 21.97 4.61 -6.33
CA GLN A 169 22.39 5.66 -7.27
C GLN A 169 22.04 5.31 -8.73
N GLN A 170 22.21 4.06 -9.15
CA GLN A 170 21.80 3.62 -10.48
C GLN A 170 20.30 3.81 -10.73
N ILE A 171 19.46 3.42 -9.77
CA ILE A 171 18.01 3.57 -9.84
C ILE A 171 17.64 5.05 -9.92
N ILE A 172 18.18 5.88 -9.03
CA ILE A 172 17.93 7.33 -9.00
C ILE A 172 18.37 7.99 -10.30
N ASN A 173 19.55 7.67 -10.82
CA ASN A 173 20.08 8.25 -12.05
C ASN A 173 19.23 7.91 -13.28
N LYS A 174 18.63 6.71 -13.33
CA LYS A 174 17.81 6.27 -14.47
C LYS A 174 16.36 6.75 -14.38
N LEU A 175 15.72 6.58 -13.21
CA LEU A 175 14.30 6.91 -13.04
C LEU A 175 14.06 8.32 -12.51
N ARG A 176 15.06 8.95 -11.90
CA ARG A 176 15.04 10.28 -11.28
C ARG A 176 14.05 10.40 -10.12
N LEU A 177 14.46 11.15 -9.11
CA LEU A 177 13.62 11.57 -7.99
C LEU A 177 12.98 12.94 -8.27
N GLY A 178 11.93 13.27 -7.51
CA GLY A 178 11.33 14.59 -7.47
C GLY A 178 10.26 14.84 -8.54
N GLN A 179 9.95 16.11 -8.80
CA GLN A 179 8.77 16.52 -9.57
C GLN A 179 8.73 15.93 -10.98
N TYR A 180 9.85 15.89 -11.68
CA TYR A 180 9.99 15.38 -13.05
C TYR A 180 10.51 13.94 -13.12
N GLY A 181 10.65 13.28 -11.97
CA GLY A 181 11.09 11.89 -11.87
C GLY A 181 9.93 10.91 -11.75
N MET A 182 10.25 9.63 -11.94
CA MET A 182 9.31 8.53 -11.75
C MET A 182 9.25 8.06 -10.30
N LEU A 183 10.19 8.48 -9.46
CA LEU A 183 10.32 8.00 -8.09
C LEU A 183 10.04 9.08 -7.06
N GLU A 184 9.49 8.65 -5.92
CA GLU A 184 9.42 9.41 -4.68
C GLU A 184 10.22 8.69 -3.60
N GLU A 185 10.97 9.47 -2.83
CA GLU A 185 11.64 8.97 -1.64
C GLU A 185 10.63 8.74 -0.52
N LEU A 186 10.88 7.72 0.29
CA LEU A 186 9.99 7.33 1.37
C LEU A 186 10.63 7.63 2.72
N SER A 187 9.81 8.09 3.68
CA SER A 187 10.20 8.17 5.08
C SER A 187 10.39 6.77 5.68
N GLN A 188 11.13 6.67 6.78
CA GLN A 188 11.31 5.42 7.52
C GLN A 188 9.96 4.81 7.89
N GLU A 189 9.06 5.59 8.49
CA GLU A 189 7.73 5.15 8.91
C GLU A 189 6.93 4.52 7.75
N LYS A 190 6.96 5.18 6.57
CA LYS A 190 6.26 4.64 5.40
C LYS A 190 6.88 3.34 4.90
N LYS A 191 8.22 3.19 4.99
CA LYS A 191 8.91 1.93 4.65
C LYS A 191 8.55 0.81 5.63
N GLU A 192 8.40 1.12 6.91
CA GLU A 192 7.94 0.18 7.94
C GLU A 192 6.50 -0.27 7.67
N ASP A 193 5.60 0.64 7.32
CA ASP A 193 4.22 0.34 6.91
C ASP A 193 4.16 -0.57 5.68
N ILE A 194 4.99 -0.30 4.67
CA ILE A 194 5.09 -1.14 3.47
C ILE A 194 5.51 -2.55 3.87
N TYR A 195 6.54 -2.65 4.71
CA TYR A 195 7.04 -3.93 5.16
C TYR A 195 6.00 -4.69 5.98
N PHE A 196 5.34 -4.01 6.91
CA PHE A 196 4.22 -4.58 7.67
C PHE A 196 3.11 -5.10 6.75
N LYS A 197 2.76 -4.34 5.71
CA LYS A 197 1.72 -4.70 4.76
C LYS A 197 2.08 -5.90 3.90
N LEU A 198 3.36 -6.07 3.56
CA LEU A 198 3.86 -7.24 2.81
C LEU A 198 3.66 -8.54 3.60
N PHE A 199 3.86 -8.51 4.92
CA PHE A 199 3.64 -9.68 5.78
C PHE A 199 2.17 -9.85 6.23
N ASN A 200 1.39 -8.77 6.19
CA ASN A 200 0.01 -8.75 6.63
C ASN A 200 -0.91 -8.16 5.55
N PRO A 201 -1.07 -8.82 4.38
CA PRO A 201 -1.79 -8.24 3.23
C PRO A 201 -3.26 -7.90 3.54
N SER A 202 -3.90 -8.65 4.43
CA SER A 202 -5.29 -8.43 4.85
C SER A 202 -5.46 -7.35 5.93
N SER A 203 -4.38 -6.87 6.54
CA SER A 203 -4.47 -5.83 7.57
C SER A 203 -4.87 -4.50 6.97
N ILE A 204 -5.68 -3.73 7.68
CA ILE A 204 -5.98 -2.34 7.36
C ILE A 204 -5.02 -1.48 8.20
N ILE A 205 -4.07 -0.83 7.55
CA ILE A 205 -3.28 0.22 8.18
C ILE A 205 -4.22 1.41 8.28
N ARG A 206 -4.72 1.68 9.47
CA ARG A 206 -5.42 2.94 9.71
C ARG A 206 -4.35 4.03 9.75
N ASN A 207 -4.62 5.16 9.08
CA ASN A 207 -3.79 6.34 9.29
C ASN A 207 -3.78 6.57 10.79
N ALA A 208 -2.64 6.32 11.44
CA ALA A 208 -2.46 6.76 12.79
C ALA A 208 -2.65 8.28 12.70
N THR A 209 -3.73 8.76 13.26
CA THR A 209 -3.89 10.18 13.53
C THR A 209 -2.66 10.52 14.35
N TYR A 210 -1.71 11.18 13.72
CA TYR A 210 -0.61 11.79 14.44
C TYR A 210 -1.22 12.88 15.29
N GLU A 211 -1.79 12.48 16.42
CA GLU A 211 -2.08 13.37 17.53
C GLU A 211 -0.73 13.88 18.00
N LYS A 212 -0.40 15.08 17.55
CA LYS A 212 0.54 15.98 18.21
C LYS A 212 -0.23 17.10 18.83
#